data_440bc2ce7aa4520f0b2861d1ff99345d
#
_entry.id   440bc2ce7aa4520f0b2861d1ff99345d
#
_cell.length_a   1.000
_cell.length_b   1.000
_cell.length_c   1.000
_cell.angle_alpha   90.00
_cell.angle_beta   90.00
_cell.angle_gamma   90.00
#
_symmetry.space_group_name_H-M   'P 1'
#
loop_
_entity.id
_entity.type
_entity.pdbx_description
1 polymer ?
#
loop_
_entity_poly.entity_id
_entity_poly.type
_entity_poly.pdbx_seq_one_letter_code
_entity_poly.pdbx_strand_id
1 'polypeptide(L)'
;SFSAGLSYDLRYADNNAPVHRFEEEEWIPDPKMSTWFIDRTQSTGAYTQWADAYGKFSYQAGLRLQWDRIAYRNAENTGYEHRDYWRLFPELSLAYTFNPEKGTNINLDLYRSSGRLPDNNALSPRRVWQSQYSYTVGNENLEPGWGYDIDLSYTLRNKLTISYGGTWSRGSETMTFYDPDDPNIVYTTKVNGEHGSAHNIWIDYTTLVTKWFRVKSFIHGYWYRREVDGDWQASYSAGGGMFSLSLMFQPHPSMIIYLDGGVELPQKRLETWQNSYWALAAGITKSFCKDKLYISLDVNNILSTKLKKETVRWDNSYYSVLRQPRGHRSLRLVFSIGYRFNRNAKKSVSTVQTLRDPEEILK
;
A
#
# COMPACT_ATOMS: atom_id res chain seq x y z
N SER A 1 -11.81 22.90 20.10
CA SER A 1 -11.20 23.59 18.93
C SER A 1 -12.10 23.44 17.69
N PHE A 2 -12.08 24.46 16.84
CA PHE A 2 -12.78 24.47 15.55
C PHE A 2 -11.79 24.88 14.46
N SER A 3 -11.82 24.21 13.33
CA SER A 3 -11.07 24.57 12.15
C SER A 3 -11.91 24.45 10.89
N ALA A 4 -11.68 25.33 9.94
CA ALA A 4 -12.28 25.28 8.62
C ALA A 4 -11.26 25.77 7.60
N GLY A 5 -11.36 25.28 6.37
CA GLY A 5 -10.43 25.68 5.33
C GLY A 5 -10.87 25.27 3.94
N LEU A 6 -10.11 25.79 2.99
CA LEU A 6 -10.25 25.48 1.57
C LEU A 6 -8.97 24.81 1.09
N SER A 7 -9.11 23.90 0.15
CA SER A 7 -8.00 23.24 -0.50
C SER A 7 -8.15 23.30 -2.01
N TYR A 8 -7.05 23.48 -2.71
CA TYR A 8 -6.99 23.39 -4.16
C TYR A 8 -5.74 22.60 -4.53
N ASP A 9 -5.91 21.59 -5.36
CA ASP A 9 -4.82 20.79 -5.94
C ASP A 9 -4.98 20.75 -7.45
N LEU A 10 -3.89 20.99 -8.15
CA LEU A 10 -3.82 20.90 -9.61
C LEU A 10 -2.67 19.97 -9.97
N ARG A 11 -2.97 18.88 -10.64
CA ARG A 11 -1.98 17.98 -11.22
C ARG A 11 -2.04 18.06 -12.73
N TYR A 12 -0.90 18.15 -13.33
CA TYR A 12 -0.72 18.11 -14.78
C TYR A 12 0.37 17.08 -15.09
N ALA A 13 0.11 16.21 -16.04
CA ALA A 13 1.09 15.28 -16.56
C ALA A 13 0.99 15.23 -18.08
N ASP A 14 2.15 15.28 -18.72
CA ASP A 14 2.34 15.04 -20.15
C ASP A 14 3.20 13.78 -20.27
N ASN A 15 2.59 12.73 -20.79
CA ASN A 15 3.22 11.42 -20.90
C ASN A 15 3.41 11.10 -22.38
N ASN A 16 4.65 10.95 -22.77
CA ASN A 16 5.03 10.57 -24.11
C ASN A 16 6.00 9.39 -24.07
N ALA A 17 5.55 8.23 -24.54
CA ALA A 17 6.33 7.00 -24.57
C ALA A 17 6.39 6.46 -26.00
N PRO A 18 7.28 7.01 -26.83
CA PRO A 18 7.48 6.52 -28.20
C PRO A 18 8.16 5.14 -28.18
N VAL A 19 7.65 4.22 -28.95
CA VAL A 19 8.22 2.90 -29.16
C VAL A 19 8.68 2.79 -30.62
N HIS A 20 9.85 2.22 -30.81
CA HIS A 20 10.41 1.94 -32.14
C HIS A 20 10.63 0.43 -32.21
N ARG A 21 10.36 -0.13 -33.37
CA ARG A 21 10.70 -1.51 -33.74
C ARG A 21 11.86 -1.51 -34.72
N PHE A 22 12.70 -2.51 -34.61
CA PHE A 22 13.83 -2.68 -35.50
C PHE A 22 13.42 -3.58 -36.68
N GLU A 23 13.32 -3.01 -37.88
CA GLU A 23 12.97 -3.72 -39.12
C GLU A 23 13.90 -3.27 -40.23
N GLU A 24 14.31 -4.20 -41.10
CA GLU A 24 15.16 -3.93 -42.29
C GLU A 24 16.41 -3.08 -41.98
N GLU A 25 17.05 -3.35 -40.82
CA GLU A 25 18.24 -2.62 -40.33
C GLU A 25 18.00 -1.17 -39.86
N GLU A 26 16.73 -0.74 -39.75
CA GLU A 26 16.36 0.60 -39.25
C GLU A 26 15.42 0.56 -38.07
N TRP A 27 15.48 1.61 -37.22
CA TRP A 27 14.54 1.83 -36.13
C TRP A 27 13.34 2.61 -36.66
N ILE A 28 12.21 1.94 -36.84
CA ILE A 28 10.98 2.52 -37.34
C ILE A 28 10.03 2.81 -36.16
N PRO A 29 9.42 4.02 -36.08
CA PRO A 29 8.41 4.30 -35.05
C PRO A 29 7.26 3.30 -35.12
N ASP A 30 6.89 2.73 -33.97
CA ASP A 30 5.72 1.87 -33.85
C ASP A 30 4.52 2.67 -33.26
N PRO A 31 3.62 3.18 -34.08
CA PRO A 31 2.49 3.97 -33.61
C PRO A 31 1.49 3.14 -32.82
N LYS A 32 1.46 1.81 -33.00
CA LYS A 32 0.58 0.90 -32.28
C LYS A 32 1.03 0.73 -30.83
N MET A 33 2.34 0.65 -30.61
CA MET A 33 2.94 0.50 -29.28
C MET A 33 3.23 1.83 -28.60
N SER A 34 3.39 2.92 -29.35
CA SER A 34 3.66 4.26 -28.82
C SER A 34 2.45 4.83 -28.10
N THR A 35 2.68 5.54 -26.99
CA THR A 35 1.62 6.20 -26.23
C THR A 35 1.94 7.67 -26.03
N TRP A 36 0.93 8.52 -26.16
CA TRP A 36 0.98 9.91 -25.77
C TRP A 36 -0.36 10.32 -25.18
N PHE A 37 -0.32 10.95 -24.00
CA PHE A 37 -1.50 11.54 -23.38
C PHE A 37 -1.13 12.69 -22.43
N ILE A 38 -2.00 13.67 -22.36
CA ILE A 38 -1.95 14.75 -21.38
C ILE A 38 -3.11 14.57 -20.41
N ASP A 39 -2.80 14.69 -19.12
CA ASP A 39 -3.81 14.66 -18.08
C ASP A 39 -3.75 15.91 -17.19
N ARG A 40 -4.92 16.32 -16.74
CA ARG A 40 -5.09 17.40 -15.81
C ARG A 40 -6.17 17.03 -14.80
N THR A 41 -5.79 16.95 -13.54
CA THR A 41 -6.73 16.73 -12.45
C THR A 41 -6.77 17.97 -11.57
N GLN A 42 -7.95 18.51 -11.36
CA GLN A 42 -8.22 19.61 -10.45
C GLN A 42 -9.09 19.10 -9.31
N SER A 43 -8.68 19.41 -8.07
CA SER A 43 -9.47 19.08 -6.89
C SER A 43 -9.64 20.34 -6.04
N THR A 44 -10.89 20.72 -5.79
CA THR A 44 -11.23 21.84 -4.92
C THR A 44 -12.07 21.31 -3.76
N GLY A 45 -11.70 21.64 -2.55
CA GLY A 45 -12.39 21.16 -1.36
C GLY A 45 -12.60 22.25 -0.31
N ALA A 46 -13.71 22.15 0.40
CA ALA A 46 -13.98 22.89 1.61
C ALA A 46 -14.14 21.89 2.76
N TYR A 47 -13.57 22.17 3.90
CA TYR A 47 -13.69 21.32 5.07
C TYR A 47 -13.97 22.12 6.34
N THR A 48 -14.62 21.46 7.29
CA THR A 48 -14.79 21.91 8.66
C THR A 48 -14.53 20.75 9.62
N GLN A 49 -13.96 21.05 10.75
CA GLN A 49 -13.60 20.08 11.77
C GLN A 49 -13.80 20.69 13.14
N TRP A 50 -14.39 19.92 14.04
CA TRP A 50 -14.56 20.26 15.43
C TRP A 50 -13.96 19.15 16.30
N ALA A 51 -13.10 19.52 17.25
CA ALA A 51 -12.48 18.62 18.19
C ALA A 51 -12.52 19.18 19.60
N ASP A 52 -12.78 18.32 20.57
CA ASP A 52 -12.75 18.66 21.98
C ASP A 52 -12.33 17.47 22.85
N ALA A 53 -12.03 17.75 24.11
CA ALA A 53 -11.66 16.72 25.07
C ALA A 53 -12.31 17.03 26.43
N TYR A 54 -12.85 15.98 27.05
CA TYR A 54 -13.42 16.02 28.39
C TYR A 54 -12.79 14.92 29.25
N GLY A 55 -11.89 15.31 30.14
CA GLY A 55 -11.14 14.39 30.97
C GLY A 55 -10.31 13.38 30.18
N LYS A 56 -10.72 12.12 30.24
CA LYS A 56 -10.05 11.02 29.51
C LYS A 56 -10.62 10.73 28.13
N PHE A 57 -11.68 11.41 27.77
CA PHE A 57 -12.37 11.24 26.49
C PHE A 57 -12.04 12.39 25.56
N SER A 58 -11.74 12.10 24.32
CA SER A 58 -11.58 13.09 23.25
C SER A 58 -12.35 12.68 22.01
N TYR A 59 -12.83 13.65 21.27
CA TYR A 59 -13.53 13.43 20.02
C TYR A 59 -13.19 14.49 18.98
N GLN A 60 -13.31 14.09 17.74
CA GLN A 60 -13.16 14.93 16.58
C GLN A 60 -14.23 14.54 15.56
N ALA A 61 -14.93 15.52 15.03
CA ALA A 61 -15.88 15.33 13.93
C ALA A 61 -15.51 16.27 12.80
N GLY A 62 -15.50 15.75 11.59
CA GLY A 62 -15.13 16.50 10.39
C GLY A 62 -16.05 16.22 9.23
N LEU A 63 -16.14 17.20 8.34
CA LEU A 63 -16.86 17.10 7.08
C LEU A 63 -16.08 17.83 6.00
N ARG A 64 -15.82 17.15 4.88
CA ARG A 64 -15.18 17.71 3.70
C ARG A 64 -16.06 17.48 2.48
N LEU A 65 -16.35 18.57 1.77
CA LEU A 65 -16.96 18.55 0.43
C LEU A 65 -15.85 18.79 -0.60
N GLN A 66 -15.77 17.96 -1.60
CA GLN A 66 -14.76 18.05 -2.66
C GLN A 66 -15.39 17.95 -4.03
N TRP A 67 -14.96 18.83 -4.91
CA TRP A 67 -15.21 18.78 -6.34
C TRP A 67 -13.93 18.43 -7.06
N ASP A 68 -13.98 17.42 -7.93
CA ASP A 68 -12.87 16.94 -8.73
C ASP A 68 -13.23 17.04 -10.21
N ARG A 69 -12.33 17.58 -10.99
CA ARG A 69 -12.40 17.57 -12.45
C ARG A 69 -11.19 16.83 -13.00
N ILE A 70 -11.45 15.81 -13.79
CA ILE A 70 -10.45 15.10 -14.59
C ILE A 70 -10.63 15.53 -16.03
N ALA A 71 -9.59 16.06 -16.65
CA ALA A 71 -9.56 16.40 -18.07
C ALA A 71 -8.39 15.65 -18.72
N TYR A 72 -8.64 15.00 -19.83
CA TYR A 72 -7.62 14.24 -20.54
C TYR A 72 -7.68 14.46 -22.04
N ARG A 73 -6.54 14.28 -22.69
CA ARG A 73 -6.35 14.35 -24.11
C ARG A 73 -5.34 13.28 -24.53
N ASN A 74 -5.57 12.61 -25.65
CA ASN A 74 -4.69 11.61 -26.20
C ASN A 74 -4.43 11.85 -27.72
N ALA A 75 -3.64 10.99 -28.34
CA ALA A 75 -3.28 11.10 -29.76
C ALA A 75 -4.49 10.98 -30.71
N GLU A 76 -5.55 10.32 -30.29
CA GLU A 76 -6.75 10.10 -31.10
C GLU A 76 -7.77 11.22 -30.94
N ASN A 77 -7.78 11.86 -29.77
CA ASN A 77 -8.69 12.95 -29.45
C ASN A 77 -7.95 14.27 -29.29
N THR A 78 -8.18 15.22 -30.20
CA THR A 78 -7.54 16.55 -30.20
C THR A 78 -8.17 17.52 -29.22
N GLY A 79 -9.37 17.23 -28.70
CA GLY A 79 -10.04 17.98 -27.65
C GLY A 79 -9.74 17.43 -26.26
N TYR A 80 -9.98 18.25 -25.22
CA TYR A 80 -9.99 17.74 -23.86
C TYR A 80 -11.36 17.16 -23.52
N GLU A 81 -11.39 15.92 -23.17
CA GLU A 81 -12.54 15.33 -22.49
C GLU A 81 -12.43 15.60 -21.00
N HIS A 82 -13.54 15.81 -20.34
CA HIS A 82 -13.55 16.11 -18.92
C HIS A 82 -14.70 15.41 -18.20
N ARG A 83 -14.48 15.11 -16.92
CA ARG A 83 -15.46 14.55 -16.01
C ARG A 83 -15.39 15.26 -14.67
N ASP A 84 -16.54 15.53 -14.10
CA ASP A 84 -16.72 16.24 -12.84
C ASP A 84 -17.36 15.32 -11.81
N TYR A 85 -16.80 15.31 -10.59
CA TYR A 85 -17.26 14.48 -9.48
C TYR A 85 -17.41 15.31 -8.21
N TRP A 86 -18.57 15.19 -7.55
CA TRP A 86 -18.79 15.75 -6.23
C TRP A 86 -18.73 14.64 -5.18
N ARG A 87 -17.93 14.85 -4.14
CA ARG A 87 -17.70 13.84 -3.11
C ARG A 87 -17.78 14.48 -1.73
N LEU A 88 -18.44 13.78 -0.79
CA LEU A 88 -18.59 14.18 0.61
C LEU A 88 -17.85 13.18 1.49
N PHE A 89 -17.03 13.67 2.42
CA PHE A 89 -16.20 12.88 3.32
C PHE A 89 -16.49 13.26 4.77
N PRO A 90 -17.44 12.59 5.43
CA PRO A 90 -17.61 12.64 6.87
C PRO A 90 -16.51 11.85 7.57
N GLU A 91 -16.08 12.33 8.74
CA GLU A 91 -15.15 11.65 9.64
C GLU A 91 -15.57 11.84 11.09
N LEU A 92 -15.35 10.82 11.93
CA LEU A 92 -15.55 10.84 13.37
C LEU A 92 -14.45 10.03 14.03
N SER A 93 -13.69 10.67 14.92
CA SER A 93 -12.68 10.01 15.75
C SER A 93 -13.06 10.14 17.21
N LEU A 94 -13.02 9.03 17.93
CA LEU A 94 -13.28 8.96 19.36
C LEU A 94 -12.10 8.29 20.04
N ALA A 95 -11.62 8.86 21.14
CA ALA A 95 -10.56 8.26 21.92
C ALA A 95 -10.85 8.30 23.42
N TYR A 96 -10.49 7.23 24.13
CA TYR A 96 -10.56 7.17 25.58
C TYR A 96 -9.23 6.66 26.16
N THR A 97 -8.63 7.46 27.02
CA THR A 97 -7.36 7.16 27.68
C THR A 97 -7.62 6.63 29.10
N PHE A 98 -7.47 5.31 29.28
CA PHE A 98 -7.65 4.67 30.60
C PHE A 98 -6.57 5.11 31.58
N ASN A 99 -5.33 5.07 31.14
CA ASN A 99 -4.17 5.42 31.95
C ASN A 99 -3.10 6.10 31.07
N PRO A 100 -2.97 7.45 31.16
CA PRO A 100 -1.97 8.21 30.41
C PRO A 100 -0.54 7.78 30.72
N GLU A 101 -0.21 7.58 32.00
CA GLU A 101 1.14 7.23 32.45
C GLU A 101 1.60 5.87 31.93
N LYS A 102 0.66 4.94 31.78
CA LYS A 102 0.93 3.58 31.26
C LYS A 102 0.67 3.45 29.76
N GLY A 103 0.24 4.52 29.07
CA GLY A 103 -0.06 4.46 27.65
C GLY A 103 -1.12 3.41 27.31
N THR A 104 -2.26 3.44 28.05
CA THR A 104 -3.39 2.53 27.80
C THR A 104 -4.57 3.33 27.29
N ASN A 105 -4.98 3.08 26.05
CA ASN A 105 -6.06 3.81 25.39
C ASN A 105 -6.83 2.91 24.41
N ILE A 106 -8.00 3.38 24.01
CA ILE A 106 -8.82 2.85 22.92
C ILE A 106 -9.18 4.01 21.99
N ASN A 107 -9.09 3.76 20.67
CA ASN A 107 -9.45 4.73 19.65
C ASN A 107 -10.41 4.06 18.66
N LEU A 108 -11.38 4.83 18.19
CA LEU A 108 -12.33 4.46 17.14
C LEU A 108 -12.38 5.56 16.10
N ASP A 109 -12.08 5.24 14.87
CA ASP A 109 -12.18 6.13 13.71
C ASP A 109 -13.22 5.58 12.74
N LEU A 110 -14.14 6.44 12.35
CA LEU A 110 -15.18 6.18 11.36
C LEU A 110 -15.07 7.23 10.27
N TYR A 111 -14.87 6.83 9.03
CA TYR A 111 -14.74 7.78 7.95
C TYR A 111 -15.18 7.20 6.61
N ARG A 112 -15.53 8.09 5.70
CA ARG A 112 -15.69 7.75 4.31
C ARG A 112 -14.36 7.95 3.59
N SER A 113 -13.78 6.87 3.09
CA SER A 113 -12.58 6.96 2.27
C SER A 113 -12.90 7.45 0.87
N SER A 114 -12.02 8.29 0.35
CA SER A 114 -12.04 8.60 -1.07
C SER A 114 -11.45 7.42 -1.82
N GLY A 115 -12.28 6.66 -2.50
CA GLY A 115 -11.78 5.77 -3.53
C GLY A 115 -10.95 6.56 -4.54
N ARG A 116 -9.99 5.90 -5.16
CA ARG A 116 -9.14 6.55 -6.15
C ARG A 116 -9.99 7.05 -7.31
N LEU A 117 -9.78 8.29 -7.72
CA LEU A 117 -10.31 8.78 -8.98
C LEU A 117 -9.77 7.90 -10.11
N PRO A 118 -10.58 7.59 -11.12
CA PRO A 118 -10.05 6.95 -12.32
C PRO A 118 -8.91 7.78 -12.88
N ASP A 119 -7.78 7.16 -13.16
CA ASP A 119 -6.69 7.81 -13.88
C ASP A 119 -6.98 7.81 -15.39
N ASN A 120 -6.27 8.61 -16.15
CA ASN A 120 -6.52 8.76 -17.58
C ASN A 120 -6.28 7.49 -18.38
N ASN A 121 -5.31 6.66 -17.97
CA ASN A 121 -5.12 5.36 -18.60
C ASN A 121 -6.30 4.44 -18.38
N ALA A 122 -6.97 4.59 -17.22
CA ALA A 122 -8.17 3.83 -16.92
C ALA A 122 -9.41 4.35 -17.66
N LEU A 123 -9.44 5.63 -18.03
CA LEU A 123 -10.55 6.27 -18.77
C LEU A 123 -10.36 6.23 -20.29
N SER A 124 -9.12 6.31 -20.77
CA SER A 124 -8.84 6.39 -22.19
C SER A 124 -9.20 5.10 -22.93
N PRO A 125 -10.07 5.12 -23.93
CA PRO A 125 -10.43 3.94 -24.71
C PRO A 125 -9.30 3.43 -25.60
N ARG A 126 -8.15 4.07 -25.57
CA ARG A 126 -6.99 3.69 -26.37
C ARG A 126 -6.41 2.36 -25.92
N ARG A 127 -6.05 1.51 -26.90
CA ARG A 127 -5.32 0.28 -26.69
C ARG A 127 -3.84 0.59 -26.40
N VAL A 128 -3.35 0.19 -25.22
CA VAL A 128 -1.94 0.28 -24.84
C VAL A 128 -1.34 -1.13 -24.88
N TRP A 129 -0.61 -1.42 -25.94
CA TRP A 129 -0.03 -2.74 -26.15
C TRP A 129 1.09 -3.03 -25.18
N GLN A 130 1.05 -4.21 -24.57
CA GLN A 130 2.09 -4.73 -23.69
C GLN A 130 2.93 -5.80 -24.38
N SER A 131 2.33 -6.47 -25.36
CA SER A 131 2.96 -7.45 -26.24
C SER A 131 2.15 -7.56 -27.53
N GLN A 132 2.62 -8.35 -28.48
CA GLN A 132 1.84 -8.66 -29.70
C GLN A 132 0.52 -9.41 -29.42
N TYR A 133 0.36 -9.99 -28.22
CA TYR A 133 -0.81 -10.80 -27.83
C TYR A 133 -1.63 -10.18 -26.69
N SER A 134 -1.22 -9.01 -26.19
CA SER A 134 -1.93 -8.41 -25.06
C SER A 134 -1.87 -6.88 -25.05
N TYR A 135 -2.98 -6.25 -24.70
CA TYR A 135 -3.06 -4.81 -24.50
C TYR A 135 -3.95 -4.47 -23.29
N THR A 136 -3.80 -3.25 -22.79
CA THR A 136 -4.73 -2.65 -21.83
C THR A 136 -5.57 -1.61 -22.56
N VAL A 137 -6.86 -1.55 -22.27
CA VAL A 137 -7.75 -0.52 -22.76
C VAL A 137 -8.50 0.10 -21.58
N GLY A 138 -8.63 1.42 -21.57
CA GLY A 138 -9.41 2.11 -20.57
C GLY A 138 -10.92 2.00 -20.81
N ASN A 139 -11.67 2.30 -19.76
CA ASN A 139 -13.12 2.38 -19.81
C ASN A 139 -13.54 3.81 -19.45
N GLU A 140 -14.02 4.55 -20.43
CA GLU A 140 -14.42 5.95 -20.27
C GLU A 140 -15.60 6.13 -19.29
N ASN A 141 -16.37 5.06 -19.02
CA ASN A 141 -17.52 5.09 -18.12
C ASN A 141 -17.16 4.74 -16.67
N LEU A 142 -15.87 4.73 -16.30
CA LEU A 142 -15.49 4.48 -14.93
C LEU A 142 -15.95 5.54 -13.96
N GLU A 143 -16.47 5.08 -12.84
CA GLU A 143 -16.85 5.91 -11.70
C GLU A 143 -15.78 5.90 -10.62
N PRO A 144 -15.66 6.99 -9.82
CA PRO A 144 -14.80 7.00 -8.65
C PRO A 144 -15.28 5.97 -7.64
N GLY A 145 -14.35 5.17 -7.14
CA GLY A 145 -14.64 4.32 -6.00
C GLY A 145 -14.93 5.12 -4.73
N TRP A 146 -15.56 4.49 -3.78
CA TRP A 146 -15.78 5.01 -2.43
C TRP A 146 -15.85 3.87 -1.42
N GLY A 147 -15.60 4.18 -0.15
CA GLY A 147 -15.70 3.24 0.93
C GLY A 147 -16.13 3.89 2.24
N TYR A 148 -16.66 3.10 3.14
CA TYR A 148 -16.81 3.43 4.56
C TYR A 148 -15.86 2.57 5.34
N ASP A 149 -15.11 3.20 6.21
CA ASP A 149 -14.05 2.57 6.99
C ASP A 149 -14.34 2.72 8.47
N ILE A 150 -14.02 1.69 9.21
CA ILE A 150 -13.98 1.65 10.66
C ILE A 150 -12.62 1.15 11.10
N ASP A 151 -11.93 1.92 11.93
CA ASP A 151 -10.68 1.53 12.56
C ASP A 151 -10.85 1.59 14.08
N LEU A 152 -10.69 0.45 14.74
CA LEU A 152 -10.72 0.31 16.18
C LEU A 152 -9.36 -0.16 16.66
N SER A 153 -8.75 0.56 17.59
CA SER A 153 -7.48 0.17 18.18
C SER A 153 -7.50 0.22 19.69
N TYR A 154 -6.92 -0.76 20.32
CA TYR A 154 -6.68 -0.83 21.76
C TYR A 154 -5.20 -0.99 22.03
N THR A 155 -4.63 -0.05 22.76
CA THR A 155 -3.22 -0.09 23.18
C THR A 155 -3.13 -0.35 24.68
N LEU A 156 -2.35 -1.35 25.06
CA LEU A 156 -2.08 -1.71 26.43
C LEU A 156 -0.61 -1.43 26.78
N ARG A 157 -0.39 -0.47 27.70
CA ARG A 157 0.93 -0.13 28.27
C ARG A 157 2.00 0.15 27.21
N ASN A 158 1.64 0.74 26.07
CA ASN A 158 2.53 0.96 24.92
C ASN A 158 3.30 -0.31 24.45
N LYS A 159 2.86 -1.49 24.86
CA LYS A 159 3.52 -2.76 24.53
C LYS A 159 2.73 -3.64 23.56
N LEU A 160 1.42 -3.65 23.74
CA LEU A 160 0.50 -4.44 22.94
C LEU A 160 -0.52 -3.50 22.30
N THR A 161 -0.62 -3.52 20.99
CA THR A 161 -1.71 -2.87 20.27
C THR A 161 -2.47 -3.93 19.48
N ILE A 162 -3.77 -3.96 19.66
CA ILE A 162 -4.70 -4.79 18.88
C ILE A 162 -5.57 -3.82 18.10
N SER A 163 -5.59 -3.96 16.78
CA SER A 163 -6.38 -3.12 15.89
C SER A 163 -7.25 -3.97 14.99
N TYR A 164 -8.43 -3.47 14.74
CA TYR A 164 -9.36 -3.99 13.76
C TYR A 164 -9.68 -2.89 12.77
N GLY A 165 -9.59 -3.20 11.46
CA GLY A 165 -10.03 -2.35 10.37
C GLY A 165 -11.07 -3.06 9.53
N GLY A 166 -12.20 -2.39 9.29
CA GLY A 166 -13.26 -2.84 8.43
C GLY A 166 -13.52 -1.83 7.32
N THR A 167 -13.59 -2.28 6.09
CA THR A 167 -13.89 -1.43 4.92
C THR A 167 -15.05 -2.04 4.16
N TRP A 168 -16.03 -1.22 3.81
CA TRP A 168 -17.09 -1.54 2.84
C TRP A 168 -16.94 -0.59 1.67
N SER A 169 -16.67 -1.12 0.50
CA SER A 169 -16.32 -0.30 -0.66
C SER A 169 -17.12 -0.66 -1.89
N ARG A 170 -17.18 0.31 -2.80
CA ARG A 170 -17.64 0.16 -4.17
C ARG A 170 -16.63 0.80 -5.11
N GLY A 171 -16.41 0.19 -6.27
CA GLY A 171 -15.42 0.69 -7.21
C GLY A 171 -15.43 -0.03 -8.53
N SER A 172 -14.24 -0.29 -9.02
CA SER A 172 -13.99 -0.98 -10.29
C SER A 172 -12.99 -2.12 -10.11
N GLU A 173 -13.22 -3.23 -10.77
CA GLU A 173 -12.29 -4.37 -10.79
C GLU A 173 -11.58 -4.44 -12.15
N THR A 174 -10.35 -4.94 -12.13
CA THR A 174 -9.55 -5.18 -13.33
C THR A 174 -9.83 -6.58 -13.84
N MET A 175 -10.31 -6.69 -15.07
CA MET A 175 -10.67 -7.96 -15.68
C MET A 175 -10.00 -8.16 -17.03
N THR A 176 -9.76 -9.41 -17.39
CA THR A 176 -9.11 -9.83 -18.63
C THR A 176 -10.11 -10.48 -19.57
N PHE A 177 -10.10 -10.07 -20.82
CA PHE A 177 -11.00 -10.53 -21.87
C PHE A 177 -10.23 -10.94 -23.11
N TYR A 178 -10.82 -11.78 -23.95
CA TYR A 178 -10.35 -11.99 -25.31
C TYR A 178 -10.76 -10.81 -26.19
N ASP A 179 -9.87 -10.42 -27.11
CA ASP A 179 -10.21 -9.42 -28.12
C ASP A 179 -11.33 -9.97 -29.02
N PRO A 180 -12.41 -9.20 -29.24
CA PRO A 180 -13.52 -9.67 -30.07
C PRO A 180 -13.13 -9.92 -31.53
N ASP A 181 -12.07 -9.26 -32.01
CA ASP A 181 -11.60 -9.35 -33.40
C ASP A 181 -10.56 -10.46 -33.61
N ASP A 182 -9.80 -10.82 -32.55
CA ASP A 182 -8.77 -11.87 -32.61
C ASP A 182 -8.70 -12.67 -31.28
N PRO A 183 -9.17 -13.92 -31.27
CA PRO A 183 -9.17 -14.75 -30.06
C PRO A 183 -7.77 -15.14 -29.53
N ASN A 184 -6.70 -14.85 -30.28
CA ASN A 184 -5.33 -15.05 -29.79
C ASN A 184 -4.82 -13.86 -28.97
N ILE A 185 -5.55 -12.75 -28.97
CA ILE A 185 -5.21 -11.54 -28.24
C ILE A 185 -6.09 -11.44 -27.01
N VAL A 186 -5.49 -11.02 -25.89
CA VAL A 186 -6.21 -10.71 -24.66
C VAL A 186 -6.07 -9.23 -24.33
N TYR A 187 -7.11 -8.64 -23.74
CA TYR A 187 -7.01 -7.30 -23.21
C TYR A 187 -7.47 -7.23 -21.75
N THR A 188 -6.91 -6.27 -21.05
CA THR A 188 -7.24 -5.98 -19.66
C THR A 188 -7.90 -4.61 -19.59
N THR A 189 -9.03 -4.54 -18.91
CA THR A 189 -9.75 -3.28 -18.65
C THR A 189 -10.30 -3.26 -17.24
N LYS A 190 -10.74 -2.07 -16.79
CA LYS A 190 -11.50 -1.92 -15.55
C LYS A 190 -12.98 -1.87 -15.84
N VAL A 191 -13.75 -2.57 -15.03
CA VAL A 191 -15.23 -2.57 -15.09
C VAL A 191 -15.79 -2.01 -13.79
N ASN A 192 -16.86 -1.23 -13.87
CA ASN A 192 -17.59 -0.76 -12.70
C ASN A 192 -18.37 -1.92 -12.04
N GLY A 193 -18.92 -1.66 -10.86
CA GLY A 193 -19.80 -2.59 -10.16
C GLY A 193 -19.07 -3.51 -9.18
N GLU A 194 -17.74 -3.30 -8.98
CA GLU A 194 -17.07 -3.98 -7.88
C GLU A 194 -17.59 -3.42 -6.56
N HIS A 195 -18.00 -4.31 -5.67
CA HIS A 195 -18.38 -3.98 -4.31
C HIS A 195 -17.96 -5.09 -3.35
N GLY A 196 -17.81 -4.74 -2.08
CA GLY A 196 -17.44 -5.75 -1.12
C GLY A 196 -17.03 -5.21 0.24
N SER A 197 -16.51 -6.12 1.04
CA SER A 197 -15.96 -5.79 2.35
C SER A 197 -14.57 -6.40 2.53
N ALA A 198 -13.76 -5.71 3.32
CA ALA A 198 -12.46 -6.19 3.77
C ALA A 198 -12.37 -6.00 5.29
N HIS A 199 -11.86 -6.98 5.99
CA HIS A 199 -11.68 -6.98 7.43
C HIS A 199 -10.25 -7.35 7.75
N ASN A 200 -9.63 -6.60 8.63
CA ASN A 200 -8.24 -6.77 9.01
C ASN A 200 -8.13 -6.77 10.53
N ILE A 201 -7.25 -7.61 11.05
CA ILE A 201 -6.84 -7.61 12.45
C ILE A 201 -5.34 -7.51 12.49
N TRP A 202 -4.82 -6.55 13.25
CA TRP A 202 -3.39 -6.39 13.51
C TRP A 202 -3.13 -6.54 15.00
N ILE A 203 -2.06 -7.22 15.32
CA ILE A 203 -1.56 -7.35 16.69
C ILE A 203 -0.07 -7.02 16.66
N ASP A 204 0.26 -5.90 17.27
CA ASP A 204 1.63 -5.45 17.47
C ASP A 204 2.03 -5.66 18.92
N TYR A 205 3.10 -6.39 19.15
CA TYR A 205 3.65 -6.57 20.47
C TYR A 205 5.13 -6.23 20.49
N THR A 206 5.51 -5.31 21.38
CA THR A 206 6.90 -4.93 21.60
C THR A 206 7.21 -4.91 23.08
N THR A 207 8.25 -5.61 23.51
CA THR A 207 8.68 -5.58 24.92
C THR A 207 10.19 -5.73 25.04
N LEU A 208 10.73 -5.16 26.11
CA LEU A 208 12.06 -5.49 26.62
C LEU A 208 11.91 -6.68 27.57
N VAL A 209 12.45 -7.83 27.18
CA VAL A 209 12.52 -9.01 28.06
C VAL A 209 13.61 -8.81 29.10
N THR A 210 14.72 -8.21 28.70
CA THR A 210 15.81 -7.75 29.56
C THR A 210 16.31 -6.39 29.04
N LYS A 211 17.20 -5.71 29.77
CA LYS A 211 17.80 -4.44 29.35
C LYS A 211 18.58 -4.52 28.02
N TRP A 212 18.94 -5.72 27.59
CA TRP A 212 19.72 -5.98 26.38
C TRP A 212 18.98 -6.83 25.33
N PHE A 213 17.73 -7.26 25.62
CA PHE A 213 16.95 -8.10 24.72
C PHE A 213 15.55 -7.57 24.52
N ARG A 214 15.21 -7.21 23.27
CA ARG A 214 13.88 -6.77 22.84
C ARG A 214 13.28 -7.83 21.91
N VAL A 215 12.00 -8.07 22.10
CA VAL A 215 11.16 -8.86 21.20
C VAL A 215 10.11 -7.93 20.61
N LYS A 216 9.96 -7.98 19.27
CA LYS A 216 8.86 -7.35 18.56
C LYS A 216 8.20 -8.43 17.70
N SER A 217 6.89 -8.56 17.81
CA SER A 217 6.09 -9.43 16.95
C SER A 217 4.95 -8.64 16.32
N PHE A 218 4.61 -9.03 15.10
CA PHE A 218 3.51 -8.47 14.35
C PHE A 218 2.70 -9.62 13.75
N ILE A 219 1.40 -9.59 13.95
CA ILE A 219 0.45 -10.52 13.36
C ILE A 219 -0.55 -9.68 12.58
N HIS A 220 -0.80 -10.06 11.35
CA HIS A 220 -1.86 -9.49 10.53
C HIS A 220 -2.69 -10.63 9.95
N GLY A 221 -3.96 -10.59 10.21
CA GLY A 221 -4.95 -11.44 9.57
C GLY A 221 -5.93 -10.60 8.77
N TYR A 222 -6.33 -11.08 7.62
CA TYR A 222 -7.33 -10.41 6.81
C TYR A 222 -8.31 -11.41 6.21
N TRP A 223 -9.52 -10.91 5.97
CA TRP A 223 -10.55 -11.56 5.20
C TRP A 223 -11.26 -10.51 4.36
N TYR A 224 -11.60 -10.87 3.12
CA TYR A 224 -12.36 -10.01 2.25
C TYR A 224 -13.31 -10.82 1.36
N ARG A 225 -14.40 -10.16 0.98
CA ARG A 225 -15.35 -10.61 -0.02
C ARG A 225 -15.49 -9.50 -1.05
N ARG A 226 -15.44 -9.88 -2.31
CA ARG A 226 -15.61 -9.01 -3.46
C ARG A 226 -16.62 -9.62 -4.41
N GLU A 227 -17.45 -8.77 -4.97
CA GLU A 227 -18.44 -9.09 -5.96
C GLU A 227 -18.36 -8.06 -7.08
N VAL A 228 -18.56 -8.49 -8.31
CA VAL A 228 -18.63 -7.63 -9.50
C VAL A 228 -19.99 -7.85 -10.13
N ASP A 229 -20.76 -6.77 -10.22
CA ASP A 229 -22.10 -6.75 -10.83
C ASP A 229 -22.01 -6.63 -12.36
N GLY A 230 -23.14 -6.91 -13.03
CA GLY A 230 -23.33 -6.74 -14.48
C GLY A 230 -23.11 -8.03 -15.26
N ASP A 231 -22.77 -7.93 -16.53
CA ASP A 231 -22.59 -9.07 -17.46
C ASP A 231 -21.43 -10.00 -17.04
N TRP A 232 -20.60 -9.54 -16.11
CA TRP A 232 -19.38 -10.20 -15.61
C TRP A 232 -19.55 -10.78 -14.21
N GLN A 233 -20.73 -11.17 -13.81
CA GLN A 233 -21.02 -11.66 -12.45
C GLN A 233 -19.90 -12.56 -11.91
N ALA A 234 -19.08 -12.02 -11.05
CA ALA A 234 -18.01 -12.74 -10.38
C ALA A 234 -18.03 -12.43 -8.89
N SER A 235 -17.91 -13.45 -8.08
CA SER A 235 -17.75 -13.28 -6.64
C SER A 235 -16.60 -14.12 -6.13
N TYR A 236 -15.85 -13.57 -5.20
CA TYR A 236 -14.79 -14.30 -4.53
C TYR A 236 -14.61 -13.83 -3.09
N SER A 237 -14.19 -14.74 -2.26
CA SER A 237 -13.75 -14.43 -0.91
C SER A 237 -12.39 -15.06 -0.66
N ALA A 238 -11.58 -14.39 0.12
CA ALA A 238 -10.31 -14.91 0.52
C ALA A 238 -9.92 -14.41 1.89
N GLY A 239 -9.13 -15.19 2.58
CA GLY A 239 -8.47 -14.81 3.81
C GLY A 239 -7.00 -15.13 3.72
N GLY A 240 -6.22 -14.48 4.55
CA GLY A 240 -4.80 -14.67 4.62
C GLY A 240 -4.23 -13.94 5.81
N GLY A 241 -2.92 -13.82 5.85
CA GLY A 241 -2.27 -13.08 6.90
C GLY A 241 -0.76 -13.21 6.83
N MET A 242 -0.13 -12.53 7.76
CA MET A 242 1.30 -12.58 7.94
C MET A 242 1.64 -12.56 9.44
N PHE A 243 2.74 -13.20 9.74
CA PHE A 243 3.38 -13.13 11.05
C PHE A 243 4.83 -12.74 10.86
N SER A 244 5.32 -11.82 11.68
CA SER A 244 6.74 -11.52 11.75
C SER A 244 7.21 -11.47 13.21
N LEU A 245 8.46 -11.85 13.40
CA LEU A 245 9.15 -11.82 14.67
C LEU A 245 10.53 -11.19 14.47
N SER A 246 10.80 -10.18 15.28
CA SER A 246 12.10 -9.52 15.35
C SER A 246 12.66 -9.68 16.75
N LEU A 247 13.84 -10.28 16.83
CA LEU A 247 14.62 -10.44 18.04
C LEU A 247 15.82 -9.53 17.96
N MET A 248 15.97 -8.64 18.93
CA MET A 248 17.04 -7.65 18.93
C MET A 248 17.83 -7.74 20.24
N PHE A 249 19.11 -7.97 20.09
CA PHE A 249 20.06 -8.11 21.19
C PHE A 249 21.03 -6.94 21.19
N GLN A 250 21.14 -6.28 22.32
CA GLN A 250 22.08 -5.17 22.55
C GLN A 250 23.02 -5.50 23.72
N PRO A 251 23.98 -6.40 23.54
CA PRO A 251 24.88 -6.82 24.61
C PRO A 251 25.80 -5.69 25.09
N HIS A 252 25.96 -4.67 24.26
CA HIS A 252 26.71 -3.44 24.59
C HIS A 252 26.01 -2.24 23.97
N PRO A 253 26.03 -1.03 24.59
CA PRO A 253 25.35 0.14 24.05
C PRO A 253 25.73 0.50 22.60
N SER A 254 26.92 0.13 22.15
CA SER A 254 27.41 0.38 20.79
C SER A 254 27.17 -0.79 19.81
N MET A 255 26.49 -1.87 20.22
CA MET A 255 26.33 -3.06 19.37
C MET A 255 24.89 -3.57 19.39
N ILE A 256 24.31 -3.75 18.21
CA ILE A 256 23.00 -4.40 18.02
C ILE A 256 23.19 -5.62 17.12
N ILE A 257 22.60 -6.73 17.53
CA ILE A 257 22.45 -7.94 16.74
C ILE A 257 20.94 -8.16 16.59
N TYR A 258 20.49 -8.46 15.39
CA TYR A 258 19.07 -8.76 15.16
C TYR A 258 18.89 -10.05 14.38
N LEU A 259 17.75 -10.68 14.61
CA LEU A 259 17.22 -11.80 13.85
C LEU A 259 15.76 -11.50 13.52
N ASP A 260 15.44 -11.39 12.24
CA ASP A 260 14.11 -11.08 11.73
C ASP A 260 13.59 -12.25 10.92
N GLY A 261 12.41 -12.71 11.23
CA GLY A 261 11.75 -13.78 10.50
C GLY A 261 10.28 -13.44 10.25
N GLY A 262 9.75 -13.90 9.12
CA GLY A 262 8.36 -13.71 8.79
C GLY A 262 7.81 -14.77 7.87
N VAL A 263 6.52 -15.00 7.98
CA VAL A 263 5.73 -15.84 7.10
C VAL A 263 4.52 -15.08 6.60
N GLU A 264 4.27 -15.18 5.32
CA GLU A 264 3.06 -14.68 4.66
C GLU A 264 2.25 -15.89 4.18
N LEU A 265 0.97 -15.93 4.53
CA LEU A 265 0.06 -16.98 4.13
C LEU A 265 -0.29 -16.87 2.64
N PRO A 266 -0.80 -17.92 2.01
CA PRO A 266 -1.21 -17.86 0.61
C PRO A 266 -2.23 -16.74 0.40
N GLN A 267 -2.10 -16.02 -0.71
CA GLN A 267 -3.03 -14.95 -1.09
C GLN A 267 -3.83 -15.38 -2.33
N LYS A 268 -5.14 -15.15 -2.28
CA LYS A 268 -6.04 -15.35 -3.40
C LYS A 268 -6.72 -14.02 -3.73
N ARG A 269 -6.79 -13.70 -5.01
CA ARG A 269 -7.62 -12.63 -5.60
C ARG A 269 -8.50 -13.26 -6.69
N LEU A 270 -9.34 -12.47 -7.34
CA LEU A 270 -10.27 -13.00 -8.37
C LEU A 270 -9.53 -13.90 -9.37
N GLU A 271 -8.51 -13.37 -10.01
CA GLU A 271 -7.77 -14.07 -11.07
C GLU A 271 -6.35 -14.49 -10.66
N THR A 272 -5.92 -14.20 -9.46
CA THR A 272 -4.53 -14.49 -9.05
C THR A 272 -4.46 -15.28 -7.76
N TRP A 273 -3.51 -16.19 -7.72
CA TRP A 273 -3.13 -16.94 -6.53
C TRP A 273 -1.62 -16.85 -6.31
N GLN A 274 -1.22 -16.69 -5.07
CA GLN A 274 0.16 -16.66 -4.64
C GLN A 274 0.36 -17.64 -3.49
N ASN A 275 1.43 -18.47 -3.55
CA ASN A 275 1.75 -19.40 -2.48
C ASN A 275 2.25 -18.67 -1.21
N SER A 276 2.28 -19.40 -0.09
CA SER A 276 2.92 -18.90 1.13
C SER A 276 4.40 -18.57 0.88
N TYR A 277 4.84 -17.54 1.57
CA TYR A 277 6.23 -17.08 1.54
C TYR A 277 6.74 -16.88 2.96
N TRP A 278 7.96 -17.30 3.22
CA TRP A 278 8.67 -16.99 4.46
C TRP A 278 10.12 -16.63 4.19
N ALA A 279 10.68 -15.81 5.03
CA ALA A 279 12.08 -15.37 4.95
C ALA A 279 12.67 -15.16 6.33
N LEU A 280 13.97 -15.34 6.40
CA LEU A 280 14.79 -15.08 7.59
C LEU A 280 15.95 -14.17 7.22
N ALA A 281 16.16 -13.15 8.06
CA ALA A 281 17.29 -12.22 7.95
C ALA A 281 17.99 -12.08 9.30
N ALA A 282 19.26 -11.76 9.29
CA ALA A 282 20.03 -11.45 10.49
C ALA A 282 21.03 -10.33 10.19
N GLY A 283 21.41 -9.60 11.20
CA GLY A 283 22.43 -8.58 11.03
C GLY A 283 23.09 -8.19 12.34
N ILE A 284 24.21 -7.52 12.18
CA ILE A 284 24.98 -6.94 13.28
C ILE A 284 25.38 -5.51 12.90
N THR A 285 25.19 -4.60 13.82
CA THR A 285 25.67 -3.23 13.71
C THR A 285 26.53 -2.90 14.91
N LYS A 286 27.70 -2.33 14.68
CA LYS A 286 28.62 -1.86 15.72
C LYS A 286 29.00 -0.41 15.49
N SER A 287 28.86 0.40 16.53
CA SER A 287 29.31 1.80 16.56
C SER A 287 30.67 1.91 17.26
N PHE A 288 31.50 2.83 16.78
CA PHE A 288 32.84 3.15 17.28
C PHE A 288 32.98 4.67 17.43
N CYS A 289 34.04 5.09 18.11
CA CYS A 289 34.43 6.50 18.24
C CYS A 289 33.28 7.40 18.77
N LYS A 290 32.59 6.96 19.83
CA LYS A 290 31.43 7.66 20.40
C LYS A 290 30.32 7.91 19.33
N ASP A 291 29.95 6.86 18.63
CA ASP A 291 28.90 6.82 17.58
C ASP A 291 29.21 7.66 16.33
N LYS A 292 30.48 8.00 16.10
CA LYS A 292 30.87 8.66 14.85
C LYS A 292 31.07 7.69 13.68
N LEU A 293 31.53 6.49 13.94
CA LEU A 293 31.71 5.45 12.93
C LEU A 293 30.77 4.30 13.24
N TYR A 294 30.03 3.82 12.26
CA TYR A 294 29.28 2.56 12.37
C TYR A 294 29.64 1.62 11.23
N ILE A 295 29.61 0.33 11.54
CA ILE A 295 29.80 -0.78 10.59
C ILE A 295 28.62 -1.70 10.78
N SER A 296 27.95 -2.09 9.69
CA SER A 296 26.92 -3.11 9.69
C SER A 296 27.21 -4.20 8.67
N LEU A 297 26.78 -5.40 9.02
CA LEU A 297 26.70 -6.55 8.15
C LEU A 297 25.30 -7.13 8.27
N ASP A 298 24.56 -7.11 7.16
CA ASP A 298 23.20 -7.58 7.08
C ASP A 298 23.13 -8.76 6.09
N VAL A 299 22.49 -9.83 6.49
CA VAL A 299 22.27 -11.03 5.69
C VAL A 299 20.79 -11.22 5.51
N ASN A 300 20.29 -10.94 4.32
CA ASN A 300 18.87 -11.07 3.98
C ASN A 300 18.63 -12.38 3.24
N ASN A 301 17.44 -12.94 3.43
CA ASN A 301 17.02 -14.19 2.80
C ASN A 301 17.98 -15.36 3.08
N ILE A 302 18.46 -15.48 4.32
CA ILE A 302 19.30 -16.61 4.78
C ILE A 302 18.59 -17.92 4.43
N LEU A 303 17.29 -17.96 4.72
CA LEU A 303 16.37 -18.99 4.31
C LEU A 303 15.11 -18.31 3.77
N SER A 304 14.61 -18.78 2.64
CA SER A 304 13.35 -18.25 2.06
C SER A 304 12.70 -19.28 1.14
N THR A 305 11.40 -19.21 1.00
CA THR A 305 10.65 -20.02 0.03
C THR A 305 10.63 -19.35 -1.35
N LYS A 306 10.42 -20.17 -2.38
CA LYS A 306 10.20 -19.67 -3.74
C LYS A 306 8.80 -19.05 -3.84
N LEU A 307 8.73 -17.89 -4.43
CA LEU A 307 7.45 -17.27 -4.75
C LEU A 307 6.92 -17.84 -6.06
N LYS A 308 5.67 -18.29 -6.05
CA LYS A 308 4.90 -18.71 -7.21
C LYS A 308 3.63 -17.88 -7.26
N LYS A 309 3.38 -17.20 -8.37
CA LYS A 309 2.14 -16.48 -8.66
C LYS A 309 1.50 -17.13 -9.87
N GLU A 310 0.26 -17.51 -9.74
CA GLU A 310 -0.57 -18.04 -10.82
C GLU A 310 -1.66 -17.03 -11.14
N THR A 311 -1.95 -16.84 -12.41
CA THR A 311 -3.09 -16.07 -12.89
C THR A 311 -3.98 -17.01 -13.67
N VAL A 312 -5.22 -17.09 -13.27
CA VAL A 312 -6.26 -17.90 -13.92
C VAL A 312 -7.41 -16.95 -14.19
N ARG A 313 -7.80 -16.80 -15.45
CA ARG A 313 -8.96 -15.99 -15.79
C ARG A 313 -10.20 -16.49 -15.01
N TRP A 314 -11.07 -15.57 -14.64
CA TRP A 314 -12.27 -15.83 -13.84
C TRP A 314 -13.17 -16.96 -14.39
N ASP A 315 -13.18 -17.15 -15.72
CA ASP A 315 -13.92 -18.24 -16.43
C ASP A 315 -13.04 -19.47 -16.75
N ASN A 316 -11.79 -19.53 -16.23
CA ASN A 316 -10.79 -20.56 -16.48
C ASN A 316 -10.29 -20.69 -17.93
N SER A 317 -10.58 -19.74 -18.80
CA SER A 317 -10.18 -19.80 -20.21
C SER A 317 -8.73 -19.36 -20.48
N TYR A 318 -8.09 -18.70 -19.51
CA TYR A 318 -6.70 -18.24 -19.58
C TYR A 318 -5.93 -18.64 -18.34
N TYR A 319 -4.69 -19.10 -18.53
CA TYR A 319 -3.81 -19.50 -17.44
C TYR A 319 -2.37 -19.02 -17.68
N SER A 320 -1.77 -18.38 -16.70
CA SER A 320 -0.36 -18.06 -16.70
C SER A 320 0.30 -18.33 -15.35
N VAL A 321 1.59 -18.66 -15.37
CA VAL A 321 2.37 -18.92 -14.15
C VAL A 321 3.63 -18.07 -14.16
N LEU A 322 3.73 -17.17 -13.21
CA LEU A 322 4.96 -16.49 -12.88
C LEU A 322 5.68 -17.22 -11.75
N ARG A 323 6.83 -17.80 -12.03
CA ARG A 323 7.71 -18.38 -11.02
C ARG A 323 8.91 -17.45 -10.81
N GLN A 324 8.95 -16.81 -9.66
CA GLN A 324 10.15 -16.07 -9.28
C GLN A 324 11.06 -17.01 -8.50
N PRO A 325 12.23 -17.36 -9.01
CA PRO A 325 13.20 -18.18 -8.29
C PRO A 325 13.84 -17.35 -7.17
N ARG A 326 13.11 -17.15 -6.10
CA ARG A 326 13.69 -16.70 -4.83
C ARG A 326 14.11 -17.96 -4.06
N GLY A 327 15.25 -18.49 -4.41
CA GLY A 327 15.92 -19.59 -3.73
C GLY A 327 17.32 -19.14 -3.32
N HIS A 328 18.25 -20.05 -3.15
CA HIS A 328 19.66 -19.78 -2.78
C HIS A 328 20.37 -18.65 -3.51
N ARG A 329 19.84 -18.18 -4.65
CA ARG A 329 20.38 -17.03 -5.41
C ARG A 329 19.88 -15.67 -4.90
N SER A 330 18.99 -15.62 -3.91
CA SER A 330 18.50 -14.37 -3.32
C SER A 330 19.17 -14.02 -1.99
N LEU A 331 20.11 -14.83 -1.51
CA LEU A 331 20.93 -14.45 -0.37
C LEU A 331 21.62 -13.12 -0.68
N ARG A 332 21.34 -12.12 0.11
CA ARG A 332 21.91 -10.79 -0.06
C ARG A 332 22.74 -10.45 1.17
N LEU A 333 24.02 -10.26 0.94
CA LEU A 333 24.94 -9.70 1.93
C LEU A 333 25.06 -8.20 1.68
N VAL A 334 24.83 -7.41 2.71
CA VAL A 334 25.00 -5.96 2.67
C VAL A 334 26.00 -5.58 3.75
N PHE A 335 27.13 -5.07 3.32
CA PHE A 335 28.10 -4.45 4.20
C PHE A 335 27.97 -2.94 4.10
N SER A 336 27.85 -2.26 5.24
CA SER A 336 27.74 -0.80 5.27
C SER A 336 28.74 -0.23 6.26
N ILE A 337 29.35 0.87 5.86
CA ILE A 337 30.21 1.68 6.71
C ILE A 337 29.76 3.14 6.61
N GLY A 338 29.57 3.79 7.73
CA GLY A 338 29.19 5.19 7.75
C GLY A 338 29.97 5.96 8.80
N TYR A 339 30.39 7.17 8.45
CA TYR A 339 31.12 8.06 9.33
C TYR A 339 30.44 9.42 9.44
N ARG A 340 30.25 9.89 10.66
CA ARG A 340 29.63 11.18 10.97
C ARG A 340 30.70 12.24 11.23
N PHE A 341 30.86 13.18 10.32
CA PHE A 341 31.89 14.22 10.38
C PHE A 341 31.54 15.35 11.35
N ASN A 342 30.25 15.67 11.56
CA ASN A 342 29.84 16.85 12.30
C ASN A 342 29.33 16.52 13.71
N ARG A 343 29.85 17.25 14.72
CA ARG A 343 29.52 17.11 16.13
C ARG A 343 28.20 17.82 16.51
N ASN A 344 27.74 18.79 15.70
CA ASN A 344 26.65 19.71 16.02
C ASN A 344 25.34 19.45 15.25
N ALA A 345 25.24 18.39 14.44
CA ALA A 345 23.96 18.03 13.89
C ALA A 345 23.03 17.62 15.04
N LYS A 346 21.97 18.40 15.27
CA LYS A 346 20.84 18.01 16.13
C LYS A 346 20.55 16.55 15.86
N LYS A 347 20.36 15.73 16.91
CA LYS A 347 20.13 14.29 16.87
C LYS A 347 19.27 13.88 15.67
N SER A 348 19.88 13.72 14.50
CA SER A 348 19.27 12.96 13.42
C SER A 348 19.26 11.51 13.89
N VAL A 349 18.15 10.84 13.68
CA VAL A 349 17.86 9.45 14.04
C VAL A 349 19.16 8.64 14.13
N SER A 350 19.54 8.26 15.34
CA SER A 350 20.68 7.39 15.58
C SER A 350 20.41 6.10 14.82
N THR A 351 21.28 5.71 13.92
CA THR A 351 21.20 4.46 13.15
C THR A 351 21.23 3.24 14.08
N VAL A 352 21.75 3.43 15.29
CA VAL A 352 21.64 2.49 16.40
C VAL A 352 20.52 2.99 17.31
N GLN A 353 19.31 2.46 17.11
CA GLN A 353 18.22 2.69 18.05
C GLN A 353 18.60 2.05 19.38
N THR A 354 18.82 2.88 20.41
CA THR A 354 18.94 2.34 21.77
C THR A 354 17.66 1.61 22.11
N LEU A 355 17.80 0.39 22.63
CA LEU A 355 16.67 -0.35 23.14
C LEU A 355 16.15 0.37 24.40
N ARG A 356 15.04 1.10 24.25
CA ARG A 356 14.34 1.74 25.37
C ARG A 356 12.97 1.11 25.48
N ASP A 357 12.52 0.92 26.72
CA ASP A 357 11.14 0.54 26.94
C ASP A 357 10.22 1.66 26.43
N PRO A 358 9.14 1.36 25.69
CA PRO A 358 8.15 2.36 25.31
C PRO A 358 7.62 3.19 26.50
N GLU A 359 7.60 2.63 27.70
CA GLU A 359 7.22 3.34 28.92
C GLU A 359 8.28 4.34 29.42
N GLU A 360 9.55 4.23 28.98
CA GLU A 360 10.62 5.18 29.33
C GLU A 360 10.71 6.37 28.34
N ILE A 361 10.09 6.28 27.19
CA ILE A 361 10.11 7.35 26.17
C ILE A 361 9.17 8.49 26.55
N LEU A 362 8.17 8.22 27.41
CA LEU A 362 7.14 9.17 27.81
C LEU A 362 7.44 9.87 29.16
N LYS A 363 8.58 9.63 29.79
CA LYS A 363 9.11 10.37 30.93
C LYS A 363 10.15 11.41 30.45
#